data_26ab7ffc32bbc55b878ed2ce94f9dfdf
#
_entry.id   26ab7ffc32bbc55b878ed2ce94f9dfdf
#
_cell.length_a   1.000
_cell.length_b   1.000
_cell.length_c   1.000
_cell.angle_alpha   90.00
_cell.angle_beta   90.00
_cell.angle_gamma   90.00
#
_symmetry.space_group_name_H-M   'P 1'
#
loop_
_entity.id
_entity.type
_entity.pdbx_description
1 polymer ?
#
loop_
_entity_poly.entity_id
_entity_poly.type
_entity_poly.pdbx_seq_one_letter_code
_entity_poly.pdbx_strand_id
1 'polypeptide(L)'
;MAKRKKDTMEFRFYELPQGESALVLCGESWKRVYGHEEFHLHFHNLLEIGICREGDGNMYLDEDIYQYHDGDITFIPENFPHVTVSYGEVVNFWEYIFI
;
A
#
# COMPACT_ATOMS: atom_id res chain seq x y z
N MET A 1 -19.74 10.52 11.90
CA MET A 1 -18.44 9.86 11.84
C MET A 1 -18.48 8.74 10.83
N ALA A 2 -17.51 8.75 9.93
CA ALA A 2 -17.43 7.67 8.97
C ALA A 2 -16.91 6.40 9.68
N LYS A 3 -17.67 5.36 9.61
CA LYS A 3 -17.31 4.10 10.23
C LYS A 3 -16.59 3.25 9.18
N ARG A 4 -15.39 2.78 9.50
CA ARG A 4 -14.67 1.88 8.63
C ARG A 4 -15.43 0.56 8.54
N LYS A 5 -15.64 0.12 7.31
CA LYS A 5 -16.36 -1.12 7.07
C LYS A 5 -15.37 -2.27 6.95
N LYS A 6 -15.30 -3.08 7.99
CA LYS A 6 -14.39 -4.23 7.97
C LYS A 6 -14.81 -5.29 6.96
N ASP A 7 -16.10 -5.35 6.66
CA ASP A 7 -16.64 -6.28 5.67
C ASP A 7 -16.31 -5.91 4.23
N THR A 8 -15.72 -4.71 4.01
CA THR A 8 -15.29 -4.30 2.68
C THR A 8 -13.80 -4.52 2.45
N MET A 9 -13.16 -5.28 3.32
CA MET A 9 -11.75 -5.62 3.15
C MET A 9 -11.56 -6.39 1.85
N GLU A 10 -10.57 -5.96 1.08
CA GLU A 10 -10.30 -6.50 -0.24
C GLU A 10 -9.12 -7.47 -0.23
N PHE A 11 -9.29 -8.63 -0.85
CA PHE A 11 -8.18 -9.54 -1.09
C PHE A 11 -7.67 -9.34 -2.51
N ARG A 12 -6.37 -9.07 -2.64
CA ARG A 12 -5.70 -8.88 -3.93
C ARG A 12 -4.74 -10.05 -4.15
N PHE A 13 -5.03 -10.85 -5.16
CA PHE A 13 -4.16 -11.95 -5.53
C PHE A 13 -3.18 -11.48 -6.60
N TYR A 14 -1.89 -11.64 -6.32
CA TYR A 14 -0.85 -11.34 -7.30
C TYR A 14 -0.19 -12.64 -7.74
N GLU A 15 -0.03 -12.78 -9.04
CA GLU A 15 0.63 -13.92 -9.61
C GLU A 15 1.99 -13.49 -10.12
N LEU A 16 3.04 -14.21 -9.69
CA LEU A 16 4.37 -13.93 -10.18
C LEU A 16 4.51 -14.45 -11.61
N PRO A 17 5.16 -13.68 -12.51
CA PRO A 17 5.43 -14.19 -13.85
C PRO A 17 6.21 -15.50 -13.79
N GLN A 18 5.97 -16.38 -14.72
CA GLN A 18 6.63 -17.68 -14.77
C GLN A 18 8.15 -17.50 -14.80
N GLY A 19 8.84 -18.19 -13.91
CA GLY A 19 10.29 -18.11 -13.81
C GLY A 19 10.81 -16.94 -13.01
N GLU A 20 9.92 -16.07 -12.52
CA GLU A 20 10.29 -14.90 -11.73
C GLU A 20 10.04 -15.16 -10.25
N SER A 21 10.86 -14.56 -9.39
CA SER A 21 10.72 -14.66 -7.94
C SER A 21 10.21 -13.39 -7.30
N ALA A 22 9.95 -12.36 -8.09
CA ALA A 22 9.44 -11.07 -7.58
C ALA A 22 8.61 -10.36 -8.65
N LEU A 23 7.68 -9.52 -8.17
CA LEU A 23 6.91 -8.61 -9.02
C LEU A 23 7.21 -7.19 -8.57
N VAL A 24 7.59 -6.32 -9.52
CA VAL A 24 7.91 -4.93 -9.22
C VAL A 24 6.86 -4.02 -9.84
N LEU A 25 6.30 -3.12 -9.03
CA LEU A 25 5.37 -2.09 -9.47
C LEU A 25 6.05 -0.73 -9.31
N CYS A 26 6.27 -0.06 -10.41
CA CYS A 26 6.95 1.24 -10.41
C CYS A 26 6.50 2.09 -11.60
N GLY A 27 6.92 3.35 -11.60
CA GLY A 27 6.64 4.28 -12.70
C GLY A 27 5.52 5.25 -12.42
N GLU A 28 5.14 5.99 -13.45
CA GLU A 28 4.21 7.13 -13.33
C GLU A 28 2.84 6.76 -12.77
N SER A 29 2.34 5.57 -13.03
CA SER A 29 1.04 5.17 -12.52
C SER A 29 1.00 5.06 -10.99
N TRP A 30 2.17 5.07 -10.34
CA TRP A 30 2.29 5.00 -8.89
C TRP A 30 2.54 6.36 -8.24
N LYS A 31 2.53 7.43 -9.05
CA LYS A 31 2.52 8.80 -8.58
C LYS A 31 1.07 9.26 -8.52
N ARG A 32 0.49 9.25 -7.33
CA ARG A 32 -0.94 9.55 -7.17
C ARG A 32 -1.26 9.90 -5.72
N VAL A 33 -2.48 10.35 -5.50
CA VAL A 33 -3.02 10.52 -4.17
C VAL A 33 -3.55 9.17 -3.73
N TYR A 34 -3.04 8.64 -2.62
CA TYR A 34 -3.38 7.30 -2.16
C TYR A 34 -4.54 7.30 -1.16
N GLY A 35 -5.44 6.34 -1.32
CA GLY A 35 -6.43 6.02 -0.30
C GLY A 35 -7.62 6.95 -0.17
N HIS A 36 -7.73 7.99 -1.00
CA HIS A 36 -8.77 9.00 -0.84
C HIS A 36 -10.09 8.62 -1.47
N GLU A 37 -10.08 7.90 -2.57
CA GLU A 37 -11.31 7.48 -3.25
C GLU A 37 -11.89 6.23 -2.62
N GLU A 38 -11.03 5.33 -2.21
CA GLU A 38 -11.44 4.06 -1.62
C GLU A 38 -10.61 3.79 -0.38
N PHE A 39 -11.15 4.16 0.78
CA PHE A 39 -10.50 3.84 2.03
C PHE A 39 -11.05 2.51 2.52
N HIS A 40 -10.32 1.44 2.23
CA HIS A 40 -10.58 0.16 2.87
C HIS A 40 -9.29 -0.63 2.95
N LEU A 41 -9.19 -1.43 3.98
CA LEU A 41 -8.05 -2.31 4.15
C LEU A 41 -8.05 -3.35 3.05
N HIS A 42 -6.86 -3.69 2.59
CA HIS A 42 -6.68 -4.80 1.65
C HIS A 42 -5.52 -5.67 2.12
N PHE A 43 -5.46 -6.86 1.59
CA PHE A 43 -4.35 -7.77 1.86
C PHE A 43 -4.08 -8.58 0.61
N HIS A 44 -2.87 -9.11 0.51
CA HIS A 44 -2.48 -9.87 -0.67
C HIS A 44 -1.60 -11.05 -0.28
N ASN A 45 -1.41 -11.94 -1.23
CA ASN A 45 -0.77 -13.24 -1.01
C ASN A 45 0.75 -13.19 -0.95
N LEU A 46 1.35 -12.02 -1.23
CA LEU A 46 2.80 -11.89 -1.28
C LEU A 46 3.27 -10.89 -0.23
N LEU A 47 4.53 -11.04 0.20
CA LEU A 47 5.19 -10.03 1.02
C LEU A 47 5.35 -8.75 0.19
N GLU A 48 4.98 -7.62 0.76
CA GLU A 48 5.15 -6.32 0.11
C GLU A 48 6.31 -5.56 0.73
N ILE A 49 7.20 -5.07 -0.12
CA ILE A 49 8.21 -4.10 0.27
C ILE A 49 7.86 -2.81 -0.45
N GLY A 50 7.51 -1.79 0.32
CA GLY A 50 7.16 -0.48 -0.24
C GLY A 50 8.26 0.53 0.00
N ILE A 51 8.54 1.36 -1.00
CA ILE A 51 9.54 2.42 -0.90
C ILE A 51 8.84 3.72 -1.23
N CYS A 52 8.74 4.61 -0.23
CA CYS A 52 8.18 5.94 -0.45
C CYS A 52 9.27 6.84 -1.03
N ARG A 53 9.15 7.17 -2.31
CA ARG A 53 10.12 8.05 -2.97
C ARG A 53 9.82 9.51 -2.69
N GLU A 54 8.54 9.87 -2.70
CA GLU A 54 8.11 11.24 -2.44
C GLU A 54 6.77 11.24 -1.73
N GLY A 55 6.59 12.15 -0.78
CA GLY A 55 5.32 12.39 -0.15
C GLY A 55 5.26 11.93 1.30
N ASP A 56 4.08 12.06 1.86
CA ASP A 56 3.84 11.68 3.25
C ASP A 56 2.37 11.31 3.44
N GLY A 57 2.11 10.61 4.52
CA GLY A 57 0.77 10.13 4.82
C GLY A 57 0.75 9.19 6.00
N ASN A 58 -0.32 8.43 6.09
CA ASN A 58 -0.49 7.41 7.10
C ASN A 58 -0.56 6.04 6.46
N MET A 59 0.13 5.10 7.06
CA MET A 59 0.02 3.69 6.73
C MET A 59 -0.81 3.02 7.82
N TYR A 60 -1.93 2.46 7.42
CA TYR A 60 -2.79 1.70 8.33
C TYR A 60 -2.39 0.24 8.23
N LEU A 61 -1.90 -0.31 9.34
CA LEU A 61 -1.53 -1.72 9.44
C LEU A 61 -2.51 -2.37 10.38
N ASP A 62 -3.57 -2.95 9.81
CA ASP A 62 -4.74 -3.44 10.53
C ASP A 62 -5.33 -2.29 11.37
N GLU A 63 -5.22 -2.32 12.69
CA GLU A 63 -5.76 -1.27 13.55
C GLU A 63 -4.70 -0.23 13.93
N ASP A 64 -3.44 -0.45 13.61
CA ASP A 64 -2.36 0.47 13.95
C ASP A 64 -2.13 1.47 12.83
N ILE A 65 -1.75 2.68 13.21
CA ILE A 65 -1.51 3.78 12.27
C ILE A 65 -0.09 4.29 12.45
N TYR A 66 0.65 4.34 11.36
CA TYR A 66 2.01 4.86 11.34
C TYR A 66 2.14 5.96 10.31
N GLN A 67 2.82 7.03 10.67
CA GLN A 67 3.15 8.08 9.70
C GLN A 67 4.33 7.63 8.85
N TYR A 68 4.30 8.00 7.58
CA TYR A 68 5.44 7.79 6.69
C TYR A 68 5.79 9.09 5.98
N HIS A 69 7.00 9.15 5.47
CA HIS A 69 7.48 10.28 4.68
C HIS A 69 8.53 9.78 3.67
N ASP A 70 9.06 10.72 2.90
CA ASP A 70 10.10 10.41 1.89
C ASP A 70 11.20 9.54 2.48
N GLY A 71 11.56 8.51 1.75
CA GLY A 71 12.66 7.65 2.12
C GLY A 71 12.27 6.47 3.00
N ASP A 72 11.04 6.44 3.51
CA ASP A 72 10.60 5.33 4.34
C ASP A 72 10.39 4.06 3.51
N ILE A 73 10.73 2.95 4.13
CA ILE A 73 10.56 1.62 3.54
C ILE A 73 9.62 0.85 4.45
N THR A 74 8.63 0.21 3.83
CA THR A 74 7.66 -0.59 4.57
C THR A 74 7.78 -2.06 4.20
N PHE A 75 7.56 -2.92 5.18
CA PHE A 75 7.50 -4.37 4.98
C PHE A 75 6.15 -4.84 5.48
N ILE A 76 5.34 -5.38 4.58
CA ILE A 76 4.01 -5.85 4.92
C ILE A 76 3.94 -7.34 4.62
N PRO A 77 3.77 -8.17 5.67
CA PRO A 77 3.69 -9.61 5.48
C PRO A 77 2.53 -10.01 4.56
N GLU A 78 2.63 -11.18 3.97
CA GLU A 78 1.53 -11.72 3.20
C GLU A 78 0.27 -11.83 4.06
N ASN A 79 -0.86 -11.57 3.45
CA ASN A 79 -2.18 -11.64 4.08
C ASN A 79 -2.39 -10.69 5.28
N PHE A 80 -1.60 -9.64 5.38
CA PHE A 80 -1.74 -8.65 6.46
C PHE A 80 -2.54 -7.44 5.96
N PRO A 81 -3.70 -7.13 6.59
CA PRO A 81 -4.53 -6.01 6.14
C PRO A 81 -3.85 -4.66 6.31
N HIS A 82 -3.88 -3.85 5.26
CA HIS A 82 -3.25 -2.54 5.27
C HIS A 82 -3.87 -1.60 4.24
N VAL A 83 -3.60 -0.32 4.38
CA VAL A 83 -3.91 0.68 3.37
C VAL A 83 -3.00 1.89 3.55
N THR A 84 -2.55 2.47 2.45
CA THR A 84 -1.72 3.67 2.41
C THR A 84 -2.62 4.86 2.10
N VAL A 85 -2.52 5.93 2.88
CA VAL A 85 -3.35 7.13 2.70
C VAL A 85 -2.46 8.36 2.69
N SER A 86 -2.41 9.06 1.57
CA SER A 86 -1.68 10.34 1.45
C SER A 86 -2.34 11.41 2.30
N TYR A 87 -1.55 12.35 2.80
CA TYR A 87 -2.12 13.52 3.48
C TYR A 87 -2.78 14.44 2.46
N GLY A 88 -4.03 14.83 2.74
CA GLY A 88 -4.76 15.73 1.87
C GLY A 88 -4.73 15.26 0.42
N GLU A 89 -4.49 16.18 -0.51
CA GLU A 89 -4.41 15.88 -1.93
C GLU A 89 -2.96 15.83 -2.42
N VAL A 90 -2.03 15.55 -1.53
CA VAL A 90 -0.61 15.49 -1.87
C VAL A 90 -0.34 14.24 -2.69
N VAL A 91 0.30 14.43 -3.84
CA VAL A 91 0.71 13.31 -4.67
C VAL A 91 1.91 12.63 -4.05
N ASN A 92 1.82 11.32 -3.87
CA ASN A 92 2.92 10.51 -3.37
C ASN A 92 3.45 9.63 -4.50
N PHE A 93 4.71 9.29 -4.41
CA PHE A 93 5.33 8.36 -5.35
C PHE A 93 5.85 7.17 -4.55
N TRP A 94 5.29 5.98 -4.84
CA TRP A 94 5.69 4.72 -4.23
C TRP A 94 6.18 3.74 -5.28
N GLU A 95 7.11 2.90 -4.87
CA GLU A 95 7.51 1.73 -5.63
C GLU A 95 7.34 0.51 -4.75
N TYR A 96 6.92 -0.60 -5.35
CA TYR A 96 6.61 -1.82 -4.60
C TYR A 96 7.31 -3.02 -5.19
N ILE A 97 7.76 -3.89 -4.29
CA ILE A 97 8.32 -5.18 -4.65
C ILE A 97 7.51 -6.24 -3.90
N PHE A 98 6.96 -7.18 -4.63
CA PHE A 98 6.20 -8.29 -4.05
C PHE A 98 6.99 -9.59 -4.24
N ILE A 99 7.12 -10.34 -3.16
CA ILE A 99 7.90 -11.57 -3.16
C ILE A 99 7.06 -12.72 -2.65
#